data_e4cec86c3dc1032875085087e6a68197
#
_entry.id   e4cec86c3dc1032875085087e6a68197
#
_cell.length_a   1.000
_cell.length_b   1.000
_cell.length_c   1.000
_cell.angle_alpha   90.00
_cell.angle_beta   90.00
_cell.angle_gamma   90.00
#
_symmetry.space_group_name_H-M   'P 1'
#
loop_
_entity.id
_entity.type
_entity.pdbx_description
1 polymer ?
#
loop_
_entity_poly.entity_id
_entity_poly.type
_entity_poly.pdbx_seq_one_letter_code
_entity_poly.pdbx_strand_id
1 'polypeptide(L)'
;IQEELAAAGYDGEILMFNGSPGDPTTNAIYRAWSYRNRNKAAGSRSVEIKNAIVEAFRDEYRILLVTDAGSEGLNLQFCNTVINYDLPWNPQKIEQRIGRCHRYGQKNDVAGINLLNTQNEADRRVYEILSGKFELFQGVFGASDRAIGLLESGNDFEKRVAQIYQECRTAEDFTWEFNSLERELDRKKGVKL
;
A
#
# COMPACT_ATOMS: atom_id res chain seq x y z
N ILE A 1 1.07 11.72 11.39
CA ILE A 1 0.21 10.52 11.63
C ILE A 1 0.44 9.99 13.04
N GLN A 2 1.69 9.65 13.43
CA GLN A 2 1.96 9.07 14.73
C GLN A 2 1.49 9.99 15.87
N GLU A 3 1.83 11.27 15.83
CA GLU A 3 1.43 12.27 16.83
C GLU A 3 -0.09 12.41 16.93
N GLU A 4 -0.79 12.44 15.80
CA GLU A 4 -2.25 12.51 15.76
C GLU A 4 -2.92 11.27 16.37
N LEU A 5 -2.38 10.08 16.07
CA LEU A 5 -2.89 8.84 16.64
C LEU A 5 -2.59 8.77 18.16
N ALA A 6 -1.42 9.21 18.59
CA ALA A 6 -1.09 9.28 20.00
C ALA A 6 -2.03 10.26 20.76
N ALA A 7 -2.29 11.45 20.16
CA ALA A 7 -3.26 12.41 20.68
C ALA A 7 -4.70 11.86 20.73
N ALA A 8 -5.04 10.96 19.81
CA ALA A 8 -6.33 10.25 19.78
C ALA A 8 -6.43 9.09 20.79
N GLY A 9 -5.41 8.88 21.62
CA GLY A 9 -5.43 7.88 22.70
C GLY A 9 -4.74 6.55 22.38
N TYR A 10 -4.02 6.46 21.27
CA TYR A 10 -3.25 5.25 20.89
C TYR A 10 -1.77 5.33 21.27
N ASP A 11 -1.42 6.21 22.19
CA ASP A 11 -0.02 6.29 22.66
C ASP A 11 0.45 4.95 23.25
N GLY A 12 1.64 4.52 22.86
CA GLY A 12 2.18 3.20 23.26
C GLY A 12 1.59 1.99 22.48
N GLU A 13 0.56 2.18 21.68
CA GLU A 13 -0.06 1.10 20.87
C GLU A 13 0.37 1.11 19.39
N ILE A 14 1.28 2.01 19.03
CA ILE A 14 1.72 2.24 17.64
C ILE A 14 3.14 1.71 17.45
N LEU A 15 3.29 0.78 16.51
CA LEU A 15 4.61 0.34 16.04
C LEU A 15 4.94 1.03 14.72
N MET A 16 6.09 1.67 14.63
CA MET A 16 6.61 2.22 13.37
C MET A 16 7.66 1.31 12.76
N PHE A 17 7.56 1.08 11.45
CA PHE A 17 8.56 0.34 10.70
C PHE A 17 8.76 0.90 9.29
N ASN A 18 9.89 1.54 9.06
CA ASN A 18 10.24 2.14 7.77
C ASN A 18 11.15 1.26 6.90
N GLY A 19 11.49 0.06 7.37
CA GLY A 19 12.41 -0.84 6.69
C GLY A 19 13.89 -0.51 6.90
N SER A 20 14.22 0.55 7.64
CA SER A 20 15.61 0.93 7.93
C SER A 20 16.21 0.07 9.05
N PRO A 21 17.33 -0.60 8.80
CA PRO A 21 18.00 -1.41 9.84
C PRO A 21 18.64 -0.58 10.95
N GLY A 22 18.72 0.75 10.79
CA GLY A 22 19.33 1.68 11.76
C GLY A 22 18.37 2.24 12.81
N ASP A 23 17.07 2.00 12.67
CA ASP A 23 16.07 2.51 13.60
C ASP A 23 16.23 1.92 15.00
N PRO A 24 16.32 2.77 16.07
CA PRO A 24 16.52 2.31 17.44
C PRO A 24 15.44 1.34 17.94
N THR A 25 14.17 1.64 17.65
CA THR A 25 13.02 0.81 18.07
C THR A 25 13.06 -0.54 17.38
N THR A 26 13.27 -0.56 16.06
CA THR A 26 13.46 -1.80 15.29
C THR A 26 14.62 -2.64 15.84
N ASN A 27 15.75 -2.00 16.17
CA ASN A 27 16.89 -2.71 16.74
C ASN A 27 16.62 -3.28 18.14
N ALA A 28 15.88 -2.57 18.99
CA ALA A 28 15.50 -3.06 20.32
C ALA A 28 14.58 -4.29 20.20
N ILE A 29 13.56 -4.22 19.36
CA ILE A 29 12.65 -5.33 19.09
C ILE A 29 13.42 -6.54 18.53
N TYR A 30 14.29 -6.31 17.56
CA TYR A 30 15.10 -7.39 16.97
C TYR A 30 16.03 -8.05 18.00
N ARG A 31 16.68 -7.29 18.85
CA ARG A 31 17.55 -7.85 19.91
C ARG A 31 16.77 -8.71 20.88
N ALA A 32 15.60 -8.26 21.34
CA ALA A 32 14.74 -9.02 22.22
C ALA A 32 14.24 -10.30 21.54
N TRP A 33 13.83 -10.21 20.30
CA TRP A 33 13.38 -11.34 19.49
C TRP A 33 14.50 -12.35 19.24
N SER A 34 15.69 -11.90 18.83
CA SER A 34 16.86 -12.74 18.57
C SER A 34 17.30 -13.50 19.82
N TYR A 35 17.26 -12.86 21.00
CA TYR A 35 17.54 -13.53 22.26
C TYR A 35 16.56 -14.68 22.54
N ARG A 36 15.27 -14.46 22.33
CA ARG A 36 14.21 -15.49 22.50
C ARG A 36 14.31 -16.61 21.48
N ASN A 37 14.74 -16.32 20.25
CA ASN A 37 14.74 -17.24 19.12
C ASN A 37 16.14 -17.75 18.72
N ARG A 38 17.16 -17.59 19.54
CA ARG A 38 18.56 -17.96 19.23
C ARG A 38 18.78 -19.38 18.74
N ASN A 39 17.88 -20.30 19.09
CA ASN A 39 17.93 -21.70 18.67
C ASN A 39 17.11 -21.98 17.39
N LYS A 40 16.41 -20.99 16.84
CA LYS A 40 15.55 -21.09 15.67
C LYS A 40 16.02 -20.22 14.51
N ALA A 41 17.10 -19.49 14.70
CA ALA A 41 17.64 -18.57 13.68
C ALA A 41 18.01 -19.33 12.42
N ALA A 42 17.31 -19.09 11.34
CA ALA A 42 17.53 -19.72 10.05
C ALA A 42 17.12 -18.74 8.92
N GLY A 43 17.82 -17.59 8.84
CA GLY A 43 17.54 -16.65 7.77
C GLY A 43 18.56 -15.52 7.70
N SER A 44 18.42 -14.66 6.70
CA SER A 44 19.19 -13.42 6.68
C SER A 44 18.68 -12.48 7.77
N ARG A 45 19.58 -11.62 8.29
CA ARG A 45 19.21 -10.61 9.30
C ARG A 45 17.99 -9.78 8.91
N SER A 46 17.83 -9.49 7.62
CA SER A 46 16.64 -8.75 7.11
C SER A 46 15.35 -9.52 7.31
N VAL A 47 15.35 -10.83 7.08
CA VAL A 47 14.18 -11.70 7.31
C VAL A 47 13.87 -11.80 8.79
N GLU A 48 14.89 -11.94 9.63
CA GLU A 48 14.71 -12.02 11.08
C GLU A 48 14.13 -10.73 11.67
N ILE A 49 14.60 -9.55 11.19
CA ILE A 49 14.03 -8.26 11.59
C ILE A 49 12.54 -8.20 11.23
N LYS A 50 12.16 -8.59 10.01
CA LYS A 50 10.77 -8.60 9.58
C LYS A 50 9.90 -9.54 10.43
N ASN A 51 10.41 -10.72 10.76
CA ASN A 51 9.74 -11.64 11.67
C ASN A 51 9.57 -11.07 13.07
N ALA A 52 10.60 -10.39 13.60
CA ALA A 52 10.55 -9.73 14.90
C ALA A 52 9.48 -8.62 14.93
N ILE A 53 9.40 -7.79 13.88
CA ILE A 53 8.39 -6.74 13.73
C ILE A 53 6.98 -7.32 13.63
N VAL A 54 6.79 -8.39 12.86
CA VAL A 54 5.49 -9.06 12.71
C VAL A 54 5.02 -9.65 14.04
N GLU A 55 5.92 -10.30 14.77
CA GLU A 55 5.62 -10.87 16.10
C GLU A 55 5.29 -9.77 17.12
N ALA A 56 6.10 -8.72 17.19
CA ALA A 56 5.83 -7.59 18.06
C ALA A 56 4.49 -6.92 17.75
N PHE A 57 4.20 -6.65 16.47
CA PHE A 57 2.91 -6.07 16.06
C PHE A 57 1.73 -6.97 16.47
N ARG A 58 1.83 -8.26 16.24
CA ARG A 58 0.75 -9.20 16.58
C ARG A 58 0.46 -9.24 18.08
N ASP A 59 1.51 -9.20 18.92
CA ASP A 59 1.42 -9.55 20.34
C ASP A 59 1.36 -8.31 21.25
N GLU A 60 1.92 -7.17 20.83
CA GLU A 60 2.14 -6.02 21.70
C GLU A 60 1.50 -4.70 21.20
N TYR A 61 1.23 -4.58 19.87
CA TYR A 61 0.76 -3.32 19.29
C TYR A 61 -0.56 -3.50 18.56
N ARG A 62 -1.32 -2.40 18.46
CA ARG A 62 -2.62 -2.38 17.73
C ARG A 62 -2.51 -1.77 16.35
N ILE A 63 -1.58 -0.87 16.13
CA ILE A 63 -1.39 -0.13 14.88
C ILE A 63 0.03 -0.31 14.39
N LEU A 64 0.20 -0.72 13.14
CA LEU A 64 1.48 -0.72 12.44
C LEU A 64 1.50 0.40 11.41
N LEU A 65 2.34 1.41 11.64
CA LEU A 65 2.67 2.41 10.63
C LEU A 65 3.87 1.92 9.83
N VAL A 66 3.69 1.71 8.55
CA VAL A 66 4.71 1.11 7.69
C VAL A 66 4.82 1.83 6.36
N THR A 67 6.03 2.04 5.88
CA THR A 67 6.30 2.53 4.52
C THR A 67 6.20 1.39 3.51
N ASP A 68 6.08 1.70 2.21
CA ASP A 68 6.10 0.67 1.15
C ASP A 68 7.33 -0.24 1.27
N ALA A 69 8.53 0.34 1.41
CA ALA A 69 9.77 -0.42 1.57
C ALA A 69 9.77 -1.30 2.83
N GLY A 70 9.24 -0.80 3.94
CA GLY A 70 9.11 -1.56 5.18
C GLY A 70 8.10 -2.71 5.05
N SER A 71 7.02 -2.50 4.33
CA SER A 71 5.95 -3.48 4.18
C SER A 71 6.34 -4.69 3.32
N GLU A 72 7.34 -4.56 2.46
CA GLU A 72 7.77 -5.63 1.58
C GLU A 72 8.15 -6.91 2.35
N GLY A 73 7.50 -8.01 2.00
CA GLY A 73 7.77 -9.31 2.62
C GLY A 73 7.21 -9.51 4.03
N LEU A 74 6.49 -8.54 4.61
CA LEU A 74 5.77 -8.76 5.85
C LEU A 74 4.60 -9.73 5.63
N ASN A 75 4.37 -10.62 6.60
CA ASN A 75 3.22 -11.52 6.62
C ASN A 75 2.27 -11.06 7.73
N LEU A 76 1.16 -10.42 7.36
CA LEU A 76 0.20 -9.80 8.26
C LEU A 76 -1.16 -10.50 8.23
N GLN A 77 -1.20 -11.81 8.03
CA GLN A 77 -2.44 -12.61 7.93
C GLN A 77 -3.35 -12.54 9.16
N PHE A 78 -2.81 -12.19 10.32
CA PHE A 78 -3.60 -11.99 11.54
C PHE A 78 -4.33 -10.64 11.56
N CYS A 79 -3.94 -9.72 10.70
CA CYS A 79 -4.55 -8.40 10.54
C CYS A 79 -5.59 -8.45 9.41
N ASN A 80 -6.73 -7.81 9.62
CA ASN A 80 -7.81 -7.75 8.65
C ASN A 80 -8.17 -6.33 8.18
N THR A 81 -7.37 -5.34 8.52
CA THR A 81 -7.60 -3.95 8.12
C THR A 81 -6.32 -3.35 7.57
N VAL A 82 -6.42 -2.79 6.37
CA VAL A 82 -5.34 -2.05 5.70
C VAL A 82 -5.82 -0.63 5.43
N ILE A 83 -5.08 0.36 5.91
CA ILE A 83 -5.39 1.78 5.68
C ILE A 83 -4.30 2.35 4.76
N ASN A 84 -4.67 2.73 3.55
CA ASN A 84 -3.82 3.50 2.66
C ASN A 84 -3.97 4.99 3.02
N TYR A 85 -3.01 5.51 3.78
CA TYR A 85 -2.98 6.93 4.14
C TYR A 85 -2.70 7.81 2.91
N ASP A 86 -1.81 7.34 2.05
CA ASP A 86 -1.56 7.83 0.70
C ASP A 86 -2.03 6.78 -0.31
N LEU A 87 -2.88 7.17 -1.24
CA LEU A 87 -3.33 6.29 -2.30
C LEU A 87 -2.23 6.14 -3.35
N PRO A 88 -1.65 4.94 -3.55
CA PRO A 88 -0.67 4.76 -4.60
C PRO A 88 -1.32 4.93 -5.98
N TRP A 89 -0.65 5.61 -6.88
CA TRP A 89 -1.13 5.72 -8.26
C TRP A 89 -1.00 4.42 -9.05
N ASN A 90 -0.11 3.55 -8.62
CA ASN A 90 0.05 2.22 -9.21
C ASN A 90 -0.98 1.25 -8.61
N PRO A 91 -1.92 0.73 -9.42
CA PRO A 91 -2.95 -0.20 -8.95
C PRO A 91 -2.38 -1.48 -8.34
N GLN A 92 -1.25 -2.00 -8.84
CA GLN A 92 -0.61 -3.19 -8.27
C GLN A 92 -0.13 -2.98 -6.84
N LYS A 93 0.32 -1.76 -6.50
CA LYS A 93 0.74 -1.45 -5.13
C LYS A 93 -0.42 -1.56 -4.15
N ILE A 94 -1.63 -1.13 -4.55
CA ILE A 94 -2.84 -1.24 -3.72
C ILE A 94 -3.13 -2.72 -3.43
N GLU A 95 -3.14 -3.56 -4.47
CA GLU A 95 -3.35 -5.00 -4.29
C GLU A 95 -2.22 -5.65 -3.48
N GLN A 96 -0.98 -5.27 -3.70
CA GLN A 96 0.15 -5.77 -2.91
C GLN A 96 0.03 -5.41 -1.43
N ARG A 97 -0.40 -4.17 -1.09
CA ARG A 97 -0.63 -3.76 0.29
C ARG A 97 -1.73 -4.59 0.93
N ILE A 98 -2.88 -4.75 0.28
CA ILE A 98 -3.98 -5.58 0.76
C ILE A 98 -3.54 -7.06 0.86
N GLY A 99 -2.78 -7.54 -0.12
CA GLY A 99 -2.24 -8.90 -0.15
C GLY A 99 -1.27 -9.24 0.99
N ARG A 100 -0.82 -8.27 1.80
CA ARG A 100 -0.08 -8.57 3.04
C ARG A 100 -0.99 -9.18 4.11
N CYS A 101 -2.25 -8.81 4.13
CA CYS A 101 -3.27 -9.32 5.07
C CYS A 101 -4.15 -10.41 4.43
N HIS A 102 -4.52 -10.25 3.15
CA HIS A 102 -5.36 -11.19 2.41
C HIS A 102 -4.51 -12.30 1.78
N ARG A 103 -4.32 -13.40 2.51
CA ARG A 103 -3.56 -14.58 2.07
C ARG A 103 -4.28 -15.86 2.45
N TYR A 104 -3.80 -16.98 1.89
CA TYR A 104 -4.30 -18.31 2.28
C TYR A 104 -4.18 -18.49 3.80
N GLY A 105 -5.31 -18.82 4.45
CA GLY A 105 -5.40 -18.96 5.90
C GLY A 105 -5.99 -17.73 6.63
N GLN A 106 -6.26 -16.62 5.96
CA GLN A 106 -7.05 -15.51 6.51
C GLN A 106 -8.50 -15.98 6.76
N LYS A 107 -8.98 -15.80 7.99
CA LYS A 107 -10.31 -16.28 8.42
C LYS A 107 -11.38 -15.19 8.37
N ASN A 108 -10.96 -13.92 8.27
CA ASN A 108 -11.85 -12.77 8.30
C ASN A 108 -11.79 -12.03 6.96
N ASP A 109 -12.85 -11.33 6.63
CA ASP A 109 -12.85 -10.39 5.52
C ASP A 109 -11.81 -9.29 5.77
N VAL A 110 -11.07 -8.92 4.72
CA VAL A 110 -10.06 -7.86 4.82
C VAL A 110 -10.67 -6.54 4.35
N ALA A 111 -10.70 -5.58 5.25
CA ALA A 111 -11.14 -4.22 4.95
C ALA A 111 -9.96 -3.38 4.42
N GLY A 112 -10.10 -2.82 3.22
CA GLY A 112 -9.17 -1.84 2.65
C GLY A 112 -9.77 -0.43 2.74
N ILE A 113 -9.14 0.45 3.51
CA ILE A 113 -9.57 1.85 3.67
C ILE A 113 -8.60 2.74 2.92
N ASN A 114 -9.10 3.58 2.02
CA ASN A 114 -8.29 4.51 1.26
C ASN A 114 -8.64 5.94 1.67
N LEU A 115 -7.65 6.69 2.17
CA LEU A 115 -7.81 8.11 2.43
C LEU A 115 -7.55 8.88 1.14
N LEU A 116 -8.43 9.84 0.84
CA LEU A 116 -8.37 10.63 -0.37
C LEU A 116 -8.40 12.12 -0.02
N ASN A 117 -7.44 12.88 -0.54
CA ASN A 117 -7.52 14.34 -0.48
C ASN A 117 -8.51 14.86 -1.53
N THR A 118 -9.76 15.06 -1.11
CA THR A 118 -10.83 15.52 -2.01
C THR A 118 -10.65 16.96 -2.50
N GLN A 119 -9.77 17.74 -1.88
CA GLN A 119 -9.43 19.10 -2.32
C GLN A 119 -8.38 19.11 -3.43
N ASN A 120 -7.66 17.99 -3.61
CA ASN A 120 -6.71 17.83 -4.70
C ASN A 120 -7.44 17.21 -5.91
N GLU A 121 -7.59 18.02 -6.97
CA GLU A 121 -8.24 17.60 -8.23
C GLU A 121 -7.59 16.35 -8.84
N ALA A 122 -6.26 16.31 -8.84
CA ALA A 122 -5.54 15.22 -9.45
C ALA A 122 -5.68 13.90 -8.67
N ASP A 123 -5.64 13.94 -7.33
CA ASP A 123 -5.89 12.76 -6.49
C ASP A 123 -7.31 12.23 -6.70
N ARG A 124 -8.29 13.13 -6.82
CA ARG A 124 -9.68 12.76 -7.14
C ARG A 124 -9.78 12.08 -8.49
N ARG A 125 -9.14 12.61 -9.53
CA ARG A 125 -9.17 12.03 -10.89
C ARG A 125 -8.46 10.68 -10.95
N VAL A 126 -7.33 10.53 -10.27
CA VAL A 126 -6.65 9.23 -10.16
C VAL A 126 -7.56 8.21 -9.48
N TYR A 127 -8.21 8.59 -8.37
CA TYR A 127 -9.15 7.69 -7.68
C TYR A 127 -10.33 7.28 -8.59
N GLU A 128 -10.92 8.21 -9.33
CA GLU A 128 -12.00 7.92 -10.29
C GLU A 128 -11.56 6.91 -11.35
N ILE A 129 -10.35 7.05 -11.91
CA ILE A 129 -9.80 6.11 -12.87
C ILE A 129 -9.53 4.73 -12.22
N LEU A 130 -8.92 4.71 -11.05
CA LEU A 130 -8.62 3.48 -10.33
C LEU A 130 -9.90 2.73 -9.95
N SER A 131 -10.94 3.42 -9.50
CA SER A 131 -12.20 2.80 -9.11
C SER A 131 -13.05 2.38 -10.32
N GLY A 132 -13.16 3.24 -11.32
CA GLY A 132 -14.04 3.01 -12.48
C GLY A 132 -13.42 2.12 -13.56
N LYS A 133 -12.17 2.38 -13.93
CA LYS A 133 -11.52 1.65 -15.04
C LYS A 133 -10.83 0.36 -14.61
N PHE A 134 -10.30 0.32 -13.38
CA PHE A 134 -9.58 -0.84 -12.86
C PHE A 134 -10.42 -1.68 -11.90
N GLU A 135 -11.60 -1.22 -11.52
CA GLU A 135 -12.52 -1.93 -10.59
C GLU A 135 -11.84 -2.36 -9.27
N LEU A 136 -10.76 -1.65 -8.90
CA LEU A 136 -9.85 -2.04 -7.82
C LEU A 136 -10.51 -2.14 -6.44
N PHE A 137 -11.61 -1.41 -6.25
CA PHE A 137 -12.27 -1.31 -4.95
C PHE A 137 -13.56 -2.16 -4.87
N GLN A 138 -13.79 -3.03 -5.85
CA GLN A 138 -14.97 -3.90 -5.89
C GLN A 138 -14.74 -5.27 -5.21
N GLY A 139 -13.64 -5.44 -4.50
CA GLY A 139 -13.35 -6.67 -3.76
C GLY A 139 -12.90 -7.86 -4.61
N VAL A 140 -12.62 -7.65 -5.89
CA VAL A 140 -12.13 -8.70 -6.78
C VAL A 140 -10.61 -8.66 -6.84
N PHE A 141 -9.94 -9.61 -6.17
CA PHE A 141 -8.49 -9.80 -6.29
C PHE A 141 -8.10 -10.19 -7.71
N GLY A 142 -7.02 -9.61 -8.23
CA GLY A 142 -6.57 -9.82 -9.60
C GLY A 142 -7.29 -8.95 -10.63
N ALA A 143 -8.12 -7.99 -10.20
CA ALA A 143 -8.70 -7.00 -11.08
C ALA A 143 -7.61 -6.12 -11.72
N SER A 144 -6.53 -5.83 -10.97
CA SER A 144 -5.38 -5.10 -11.50
C SER A 144 -4.68 -5.85 -12.62
N ASP A 145 -4.49 -7.17 -12.52
CA ASP A 145 -3.82 -7.95 -13.58
C ASP A 145 -4.61 -7.94 -14.88
N ARG A 146 -5.94 -7.98 -14.81
CA ARG A 146 -6.82 -7.83 -15.99
C ARG A 146 -6.77 -6.42 -16.58
N ALA A 147 -6.69 -5.41 -15.73
CA ALA A 147 -6.63 -4.03 -16.15
C ALA A 147 -5.23 -3.61 -16.62
N ILE A 148 -4.16 -4.15 -16.00
CA ILE A 148 -2.76 -3.92 -16.37
C ILE A 148 -2.43 -4.58 -17.71
N GLY A 149 -3.12 -5.66 -18.07
CA GLY A 149 -3.05 -6.16 -19.45
C GLY A 149 -3.46 -5.13 -20.51
N LEU A 150 -4.03 -3.99 -20.12
CA LEU A 150 -4.36 -2.84 -20.98
C LEU A 150 -3.25 -1.79 -21.02
N LEU A 151 -2.43 -1.72 -19.99
CA LEU A 151 -1.19 -0.95 -19.91
C LEU A 151 -0.04 -1.96 -20.00
N GLU A 152 1.07 -1.60 -20.63
CA GLU A 152 2.25 -2.48 -20.69
C GLU A 152 2.76 -2.81 -19.28
N SER A 153 2.56 -1.90 -18.31
CA SER A 153 2.75 -2.16 -16.87
C SER A 153 2.01 -1.14 -16.01
N GLY A 154 1.72 -1.49 -14.75
CA GLY A 154 1.21 -0.52 -13.75
C GLY A 154 2.18 0.64 -13.50
N ASN A 155 3.48 0.42 -13.74
CA ASN A 155 4.49 1.46 -13.68
C ASN A 155 4.32 2.52 -14.78
N ASP A 156 3.77 2.17 -15.94
CA ASP A 156 3.56 3.14 -17.02
C ASP A 156 2.38 4.06 -16.71
N PHE A 157 1.34 3.55 -16.05
CA PHE A 157 0.26 4.38 -15.53
C PHE A 157 0.79 5.36 -14.46
N GLU A 158 1.58 4.88 -13.50
CA GLU A 158 2.20 5.70 -12.46
C GLU A 158 3.08 6.81 -13.06
N LYS A 159 3.92 6.48 -14.07
CA LYS A 159 4.75 7.46 -14.78
C LYS A 159 3.91 8.49 -15.52
N ARG A 160 2.84 8.06 -16.20
CA ARG A 160 1.96 8.98 -16.93
C ARG A 160 1.25 9.94 -15.98
N VAL A 161 0.75 9.44 -14.85
CA VAL A 161 0.17 10.29 -13.81
C VAL A 161 1.22 11.26 -13.26
N ALA A 162 2.44 10.79 -12.96
CA ALA A 162 3.53 11.65 -12.50
C ALA A 162 3.88 12.75 -13.51
N GLN A 163 3.89 12.43 -14.80
CA GLN A 163 4.12 13.40 -15.87
C GLN A 163 3.02 14.47 -15.90
N ILE A 164 1.75 14.09 -15.80
CA ILE A 164 0.61 15.03 -15.72
C ILE A 164 0.82 15.99 -14.55
N TYR A 165 1.21 15.48 -13.36
CA TYR A 165 1.49 16.33 -12.20
C TYR A 165 2.65 17.30 -12.41
N GLN A 166 3.67 16.91 -13.17
CA GLN A 166 4.84 17.76 -13.43
C GLN A 166 4.57 18.82 -14.49
N GLU A 167 3.78 18.52 -15.51
CA GLU A 167 3.56 19.38 -16.68
C GLU A 167 2.37 20.32 -16.53
N CYS A 168 1.28 19.88 -15.90
CA CYS A 168 0.07 20.66 -15.73
C CYS A 168 0.22 21.74 -14.65
N ARG A 169 -0.31 22.92 -14.92
CA ARG A 169 -0.28 24.07 -14.00
C ARG A 169 -1.66 24.61 -13.65
N THR A 170 -2.66 24.33 -14.46
CA THR A 170 -4.03 24.78 -14.27
C THR A 170 -4.98 23.58 -14.11
N ALA A 171 -6.14 23.79 -13.50
CA ALA A 171 -7.18 22.78 -13.39
C ALA A 171 -7.69 22.31 -14.76
N GLU A 172 -7.64 23.20 -15.75
CA GLU A 172 -8.05 22.91 -17.13
C GLU A 172 -7.04 21.96 -17.81
N ASP A 173 -5.73 22.17 -17.63
CA ASP A 173 -4.68 21.29 -18.13
C ASP A 173 -4.83 19.88 -17.52
N PHE A 174 -5.02 19.80 -16.21
CA PHE A 174 -5.26 18.54 -15.51
C PHE A 174 -6.47 17.79 -16.09
N THR A 175 -7.59 18.48 -16.23
CA THR A 175 -8.83 17.90 -16.77
C THR A 175 -8.61 17.36 -18.18
N TRP A 176 -7.93 18.10 -19.03
CA TRP A 176 -7.65 17.73 -20.41
C TRP A 176 -6.75 16.49 -20.50
N GLU A 177 -5.64 16.48 -19.77
CA GLU A 177 -4.67 15.38 -19.77
C GLU A 177 -5.26 14.09 -19.16
N PHE A 178 -6.01 14.18 -18.06
CA PHE A 178 -6.68 13.02 -17.50
C PHE A 178 -7.78 12.46 -18.42
N ASN A 179 -8.55 13.30 -19.08
CA ASN A 179 -9.52 12.86 -20.10
C ASN A 179 -8.82 12.21 -21.31
N SER A 180 -7.62 12.67 -21.67
CA SER A 180 -6.81 12.04 -22.71
C SER A 180 -6.33 10.66 -22.31
N LEU A 181 -5.85 10.52 -21.08
CA LEU A 181 -5.44 9.26 -20.49
C LEU A 181 -6.60 8.25 -20.41
N GLU A 182 -7.79 8.69 -20.00
CA GLU A 182 -8.98 7.82 -20.00
C GLU A 182 -9.33 7.29 -21.39
N ARG A 183 -9.31 8.17 -22.40
CA ARG A 183 -9.58 7.76 -23.80
C ARG A 183 -8.53 6.78 -24.32
N GLU A 184 -7.28 6.92 -23.90
CA GLU A 184 -6.23 5.96 -24.26
C GLU A 184 -6.49 4.58 -23.64
N LEU A 185 -6.87 4.54 -22.36
CA LEU A 185 -7.26 3.31 -21.67
C LEU A 185 -8.46 2.63 -22.34
N ASP A 186 -9.50 3.39 -22.72
CA ASP A 186 -10.69 2.85 -23.38
C ASP A 186 -10.37 2.28 -24.77
N ARG A 187 -9.51 2.93 -25.56
CA ARG A 187 -9.07 2.39 -26.85
C ARG A 187 -8.33 1.06 -26.69
N LYS A 188 -7.45 0.95 -25.70
CA LYS A 188 -6.73 -0.29 -25.42
C LYS A 188 -7.66 -1.41 -24.94
N LYS A 189 -8.75 -1.10 -24.23
CA LYS A 189 -9.83 -2.05 -23.89
C LYS A 189 -10.55 -2.57 -25.15
N GLY A 190 -10.91 -1.68 -26.09
CA GLY A 190 -11.64 -2.04 -27.30
C GLY A 190 -10.85 -2.87 -28.33
N VAL A 191 -9.53 -2.86 -28.27
CA VAL A 191 -8.66 -3.62 -29.19
C VAL A 191 -8.45 -5.08 -28.74
N LYS A 192 -8.76 -5.41 -27.47
CA LYS A 192 -8.57 -6.77 -26.89
C LYS A 192 -9.83 -7.63 -26.85
N LEU A 193 -10.95 -7.15 -27.42
CA LEU A 193 -12.18 -7.91 -27.66
C LEU A 193 -12.24 -8.38 -29.12
#